data_a9782e6f54604a5cdcc0ad65e73cf043
#
_entry.id   a9782e6f54604a5cdcc0ad65e73cf043
#
_cell.length_a   1.000
_cell.length_b   1.000
_cell.length_c   1.000
_cell.angle_alpha   90.00
_cell.angle_beta   90.00
_cell.angle_gamma   90.00
#
_symmetry.space_group_name_H-M   'P 1'
#
loop_
_entity.id
_entity.type
_entity.pdbx_description
1 polymer ?
#
loop_
_entity_poly.entity_id
_entity_poly.type
_entity_poly.pdbx_seq_one_letter_code
_entity_poly.pdbx_strand_id
1 'polypeptide(L)'
;MNFSKFNDLDLEEKIVESNFNNDIQLLRKIFLENKLSDIKKITSLDKWNYLHRILCYSEPKVELVQFYIDNGVDVNAQDIYGMTPLHYALRSKNIDAAIALLKAGANPNLPNERGITPLSYINGFPERLDLLQLMLDNGGDVDFFTGQHGILEGIKKYRSQDPKFKPVIELMEKYSKKGI
;
A
#
# COMPACT_ATOMS: atom_id res chain seq x y z
N MET A 1 24.88 -12.62 18.02
CA MET A 1 23.67 -13.29 18.56
C MET A 1 23.65 -14.71 18.03
N ASN A 2 23.53 -15.70 18.90
CA ASN A 2 23.50 -17.10 18.46
C ASN A 2 22.05 -17.50 18.18
N PHE A 3 21.66 -17.58 16.90
CA PHE A 3 20.30 -17.89 16.46
C PHE A 3 19.94 -19.38 16.56
N SER A 4 20.87 -20.26 16.92
CA SER A 4 20.67 -21.73 17.00
C SER A 4 19.74 -22.21 18.11
N LYS A 5 19.19 -21.29 18.92
CA LYS A 5 18.36 -21.62 20.10
C LYS A 5 16.94 -21.02 20.04
N PHE A 6 16.55 -20.29 18.96
CA PHE A 6 15.20 -19.78 18.87
C PHE A 6 14.25 -20.88 18.40
N ASN A 7 13.14 -21.06 19.11
CA ASN A 7 12.00 -21.78 18.56
C ASN A 7 11.23 -20.85 17.58
N ASP A 8 10.30 -21.39 16.83
CA ASP A 8 9.55 -20.62 15.82
C ASP A 8 8.79 -19.42 16.43
N LEU A 9 8.32 -19.54 17.67
CA LEU A 9 7.60 -18.47 18.38
C LEU A 9 8.53 -17.31 18.72
N ASP A 10 9.71 -17.62 19.27
CA ASP A 10 10.73 -16.60 19.59
C ASP A 10 11.20 -15.86 18.34
N LEU A 11 11.25 -16.57 17.20
CA LEU A 11 11.65 -15.97 15.92
C LEU A 11 10.60 -15.01 15.40
N GLU A 12 9.33 -15.37 15.45
CA GLU A 12 8.22 -14.47 15.03
C GLU A 12 8.15 -13.23 15.92
N GLU A 13 8.34 -13.36 17.24
CA GLU A 13 8.41 -12.21 18.15
C GLU A 13 9.57 -11.28 17.79
N LYS A 14 10.74 -11.81 17.46
CA LYS A 14 11.90 -11.03 17.03
C LYS A 14 11.64 -10.29 15.71
N ILE A 15 10.96 -10.92 14.76
CA ILE A 15 10.57 -10.29 13.49
C ILE A 15 9.59 -9.13 13.76
N VAL A 16 8.60 -9.34 14.64
CA VAL A 16 7.62 -8.31 15.00
C VAL A 16 8.32 -7.12 15.68
N GLU A 17 9.18 -7.37 16.66
CA GLU A 17 9.96 -6.36 17.37
C GLU A 17 10.86 -5.57 16.41
N SER A 18 11.56 -6.28 15.50
CA SER A 18 12.42 -5.64 14.51
C SER A 18 11.64 -4.75 13.54
N ASN A 19 10.45 -5.18 13.12
CA ASN A 19 9.57 -4.39 12.28
C ASN A 19 9.10 -3.11 13.00
N PHE A 20 8.69 -3.24 14.25
CA PHE A 20 8.23 -2.11 15.06
C PHE A 20 9.35 -1.09 15.28
N ASN A 21 10.57 -1.57 15.54
CA ASN A 21 11.76 -0.73 15.76
C ASN A 21 12.45 -0.27 14.47
N ASN A 22 11.97 -0.68 13.29
CA ASN A 22 12.62 -0.47 12.00
C ASN A 22 14.09 -1.01 11.98
N ASP A 23 14.36 -2.12 12.67
CA ASP A 23 15.68 -2.74 12.73
C ASP A 23 15.95 -3.62 11.49
N ILE A 24 16.26 -2.95 10.38
CA ILE A 24 16.57 -3.61 9.10
C ILE A 24 17.81 -4.51 9.21
N GLN A 25 18.76 -4.18 10.09
CA GLN A 25 19.98 -4.97 10.25
C GLN A 25 19.66 -6.36 10.85
N LEU A 26 18.78 -6.40 11.84
CA LEU A 26 18.34 -7.66 12.42
C LEU A 26 17.49 -8.47 11.43
N LEU A 27 16.59 -7.79 10.70
CA LEU A 27 15.79 -8.44 9.64
C LEU A 27 16.66 -9.04 8.53
N ARG A 28 17.74 -8.36 8.10
CA ARG A 28 18.71 -8.91 7.14
C ARG A 28 19.35 -10.20 7.68
N LYS A 29 19.77 -10.21 8.94
CA LYS A 29 20.32 -11.41 9.56
C LYS A 29 19.31 -12.55 9.59
N ILE A 30 18.06 -12.26 9.92
CA ILE A 30 16.99 -13.28 10.00
C ILE A 30 16.69 -13.86 8.63
N PHE A 31 16.38 -13.01 7.64
CA PHE A 31 15.83 -13.46 6.37
C PHE A 31 16.90 -13.81 5.33
N LEU A 32 17.99 -13.06 5.26
CA LEU A 32 18.93 -13.15 4.16
C LEU A 32 20.19 -13.92 4.52
N GLU A 33 20.80 -13.64 5.68
CA GLU A 33 22.06 -14.27 6.08
C GLU A 33 21.84 -15.67 6.65
N ASN A 34 20.94 -15.78 7.63
CA ASN A 34 20.70 -17.06 8.33
C ASN A 34 19.51 -17.84 7.76
N LYS A 35 18.67 -17.20 6.92
CA LYS A 35 17.49 -17.82 6.28
C LYS A 35 16.57 -18.54 7.27
N LEU A 36 16.35 -17.93 8.44
CA LEU A 36 15.57 -18.51 9.52
C LEU A 36 14.06 -18.49 9.25
N SER A 37 13.60 -17.60 8.38
CA SER A 37 12.21 -17.50 7.93
C SER A 37 12.15 -17.07 6.47
N ASP A 38 11.03 -17.37 5.82
CA ASP A 38 10.79 -16.93 4.44
C ASP A 38 10.25 -15.50 4.45
N ILE A 39 11.01 -14.57 3.84
CA ILE A 39 10.60 -13.17 3.69
C ILE A 39 9.33 -12.98 2.86
N LYS A 40 8.97 -13.97 2.03
CA LYS A 40 7.76 -13.99 1.19
C LYS A 40 6.60 -14.73 1.84
N LYS A 41 6.75 -15.15 3.10
CA LYS A 41 5.71 -15.87 3.84
C LYS A 41 4.40 -15.09 3.85
N ILE A 42 3.32 -15.82 3.62
CA ILE A 42 1.94 -15.33 3.71
C ILE A 42 1.26 -16.03 4.88
N THR A 43 0.56 -15.27 5.72
CA THR A 43 -0.20 -15.84 6.84
C THR A 43 -1.39 -16.66 6.34
N SER A 44 -1.70 -17.76 7.03
CA SER A 44 -2.79 -18.66 6.63
C SER A 44 -4.18 -18.07 6.88
N LEU A 45 -4.34 -17.29 7.94
CA LEU A 45 -5.63 -16.72 8.35
C LEU A 45 -5.97 -15.47 7.54
N ASP A 46 -5.12 -14.47 7.57
CA ASP A 46 -5.41 -13.14 7.00
C ASP A 46 -4.88 -12.97 5.58
N LYS A 47 -4.09 -13.94 5.08
CA LYS A 47 -3.34 -13.86 3.81
C LYS A 47 -2.39 -12.66 3.75
N TRP A 48 -1.88 -12.22 4.88
CA TRP A 48 -0.95 -11.10 4.96
C TRP A 48 0.47 -11.51 4.61
N ASN A 49 1.13 -10.69 3.81
CA ASN A 49 2.59 -10.65 3.72
C ASN A 49 3.15 -9.61 4.70
N TYR A 50 4.47 -9.44 4.74
CA TYR A 50 5.12 -8.50 5.66
C TYR A 50 4.76 -7.04 5.38
N LEU A 51 4.51 -6.65 4.12
CA LEU A 51 4.05 -5.29 3.79
C LEU A 51 2.69 -4.98 4.42
N HIS A 52 1.72 -5.90 4.39
CA HIS A 52 0.44 -5.73 5.09
C HIS A 52 0.67 -5.52 6.60
N ARG A 53 1.50 -6.37 7.21
CA ARG A 53 1.74 -6.33 8.66
C ARG A 53 2.34 -5.01 9.11
N ILE A 54 3.41 -4.54 8.47
CA ILE A 54 4.07 -3.30 8.88
C ILE A 54 3.20 -2.07 8.64
N LEU A 55 2.39 -2.04 7.56
CA LEU A 55 1.54 -0.91 7.20
C LEU A 55 0.23 -0.87 8.01
N CYS A 56 -0.18 -1.99 8.62
CA CYS A 56 -1.38 -2.06 9.45
C CYS A 56 -1.09 -1.69 10.91
N TYR A 57 0.03 -2.17 11.48
CA TYR A 57 0.28 -2.10 12.93
C TYR A 57 1.34 -1.11 13.35
N SER A 58 2.09 -0.55 12.42
CA SER A 58 3.14 0.42 12.73
C SER A 58 3.12 1.58 11.74
N GLU A 59 3.92 2.59 12.04
CA GLU A 59 4.27 3.65 11.08
C GLU A 59 5.69 3.38 10.56
N PRO A 60 5.85 2.45 9.62
CA PRO A 60 7.16 2.04 9.16
C PRO A 60 7.85 3.21 8.46
N LYS A 61 9.14 3.34 8.68
CA LYS A 61 9.98 4.21 7.85
C LYS A 61 10.03 3.65 6.42
N VAL A 62 10.18 4.53 5.45
CA VAL A 62 10.19 4.14 4.03
C VAL A 62 11.29 3.11 3.71
N GLU A 63 12.42 3.16 4.42
CA GLU A 63 13.53 2.22 4.26
C GLU A 63 13.13 0.79 4.63
N LEU A 64 12.26 0.60 5.63
CA LEU A 64 11.74 -0.72 5.98
C LEU A 64 10.78 -1.24 4.91
N VAL A 65 9.91 -0.38 4.37
CA VAL A 65 9.02 -0.72 3.26
C VAL A 65 9.86 -1.12 2.05
N GLN A 66 10.89 -0.32 1.71
CA GLN A 66 11.80 -0.59 0.61
C GLN A 66 12.57 -1.90 0.80
N PHE A 67 13.01 -2.21 2.03
CA PHE A 67 13.66 -3.49 2.34
C PHE A 67 12.79 -4.68 1.91
N TYR A 68 11.51 -4.69 2.23
CA TYR A 68 10.61 -5.78 1.82
C TYR A 68 10.36 -5.80 0.30
N ILE A 69 10.21 -4.64 -0.32
CA ILE A 69 10.05 -4.51 -1.78
C ILE A 69 11.26 -5.08 -2.51
N ASP A 70 12.47 -4.66 -2.12
CA ASP A 70 13.73 -5.07 -2.75
C ASP A 70 14.00 -6.58 -2.63
N ASN A 71 13.42 -7.21 -1.61
CA ASN A 71 13.52 -8.66 -1.39
C ASN A 71 12.32 -9.43 -1.97
N GLY A 72 11.52 -8.79 -2.83
CA GLY A 72 10.52 -9.42 -3.66
C GLY A 72 9.24 -9.83 -2.94
N VAL A 73 8.90 -9.12 -1.85
CA VAL A 73 7.56 -9.24 -1.25
C VAL A 73 6.55 -8.62 -2.20
N ASP A 74 5.48 -9.36 -2.51
CA ASP A 74 4.48 -8.93 -3.49
C ASP A 74 3.75 -7.66 -3.03
N VAL A 75 3.90 -6.57 -3.80
CA VAL A 75 3.27 -5.27 -3.55
C VAL A 75 1.77 -5.25 -3.91
N ASN A 76 1.32 -6.26 -4.67
CA ASN A 76 -0.07 -6.40 -5.13
C ASN A 76 -0.82 -7.54 -4.44
N ALA A 77 -0.20 -8.22 -3.48
CA ALA A 77 -0.89 -9.25 -2.71
C ALA A 77 -2.18 -8.68 -2.07
N GLN A 78 -3.25 -9.46 -2.13
CA GLN A 78 -4.52 -9.11 -1.49
C GLN A 78 -4.75 -10.00 -0.27
N ASP A 79 -5.13 -9.39 0.83
CA ASP A 79 -5.55 -10.10 2.04
C ASP A 79 -6.96 -10.69 1.90
N ILE A 80 -7.49 -11.28 2.98
CA ILE A 80 -8.85 -11.87 2.97
C ILE A 80 -9.96 -10.85 2.70
N TYR A 81 -9.70 -9.55 2.85
CA TYR A 81 -10.65 -8.47 2.56
C TYR A 81 -10.39 -7.81 1.20
N GLY A 82 -9.51 -8.37 0.39
CA GLY A 82 -9.08 -7.80 -0.88
C GLY A 82 -8.19 -6.56 -0.74
N MET A 83 -7.74 -6.22 0.48
CA MET A 83 -6.88 -5.08 0.72
C MET A 83 -5.45 -5.38 0.27
N THR A 84 -4.83 -4.46 -0.47
CA THR A 84 -3.41 -4.53 -0.83
C THR A 84 -2.56 -3.72 0.15
N PRO A 85 -1.22 -3.89 0.18
CA PRO A 85 -0.33 -3.00 0.94
C PRO A 85 -0.58 -1.52 0.66
N LEU A 86 -0.89 -1.16 -0.61
CA LEU A 86 -1.18 0.23 -0.98
C LEU A 86 -2.47 0.77 -0.31
N HIS A 87 -3.50 -0.06 -0.14
CA HIS A 87 -4.68 0.32 0.64
C HIS A 87 -4.32 0.65 2.09
N TYR A 88 -3.46 -0.17 2.71
CA TYR A 88 -3.03 0.04 4.09
C TYR A 88 -2.20 1.32 4.24
N ALA A 89 -1.25 1.56 3.34
CA ALA A 89 -0.42 2.77 3.34
C ALA A 89 -1.28 4.04 3.24
N LEU A 90 -2.27 4.05 2.34
CA LEU A 90 -3.18 5.19 2.15
C LEU A 90 -4.13 5.38 3.34
N ARG A 91 -4.66 4.30 3.89
CA ARG A 91 -5.55 4.32 5.06
C ARG A 91 -4.83 4.85 6.30
N SER A 92 -3.58 4.47 6.52
CA SER A 92 -2.74 4.96 7.63
C SER A 92 -2.11 6.32 7.35
N LYS A 93 -2.34 6.92 6.18
CA LYS A 93 -1.75 8.18 5.71
C LYS A 93 -0.22 8.15 5.61
N ASN A 94 0.39 6.98 5.48
CA ASN A 94 1.82 6.85 5.24
C ASN A 94 2.10 7.06 3.75
N ILE A 95 2.24 8.33 3.37
CA ILE A 95 2.37 8.73 1.97
C ILE A 95 3.71 8.29 1.37
N ASP A 96 4.77 8.30 2.17
CA ASP A 96 6.09 7.85 1.71
C ASP A 96 6.08 6.35 1.35
N ALA A 97 5.40 5.54 2.18
CA ALA A 97 5.18 4.14 1.88
C ALA A 97 4.30 3.94 0.62
N ALA A 98 3.24 4.74 0.46
CA ALA A 98 2.38 4.68 -0.72
C ALA A 98 3.17 5.00 -2.01
N ILE A 99 4.02 6.02 -1.97
CA ILE A 99 4.91 6.39 -3.10
C ILE A 99 5.90 5.25 -3.39
N ALA A 100 6.52 4.66 -2.36
CA ALA A 100 7.46 3.55 -2.56
C ALA A 100 6.77 2.33 -3.22
N LEU A 101 5.57 1.98 -2.75
CA LEU A 101 4.76 0.89 -3.33
C LEU A 101 4.38 1.18 -4.78
N LEU A 102 3.93 2.39 -5.10
CA LEU A 102 3.58 2.79 -6.47
C LEU A 102 4.80 2.73 -7.40
N LYS A 103 5.97 3.23 -6.96
CA LYS A 103 7.24 3.12 -7.72
C LYS A 103 7.66 1.67 -7.95
N ALA A 104 7.25 0.75 -7.08
CA ALA A 104 7.48 -0.68 -7.22
C ALA A 104 6.39 -1.41 -8.04
N GLY A 105 5.45 -0.68 -8.66
CA GLY A 105 4.40 -1.23 -9.50
C GLY A 105 3.14 -1.68 -8.75
N ALA A 106 2.85 -1.10 -7.59
CA ALA A 106 1.58 -1.33 -6.94
C ALA A 106 0.42 -0.81 -7.81
N ASN A 107 -0.57 -1.67 -8.04
CA ASN A 107 -1.72 -1.37 -8.90
C ASN A 107 -2.76 -0.53 -8.13
N PRO A 108 -3.05 0.71 -8.56
CA PRO A 108 -4.02 1.58 -7.90
C PRO A 108 -5.49 1.19 -8.14
N ASN A 109 -5.76 0.17 -8.96
CA ASN A 109 -7.11 -0.24 -9.39
C ASN A 109 -7.62 -1.53 -8.75
N LEU A 110 -6.81 -2.25 -7.98
CA LEU A 110 -7.26 -3.49 -7.33
C LEU A 110 -8.33 -3.17 -6.28
N PRO A 111 -9.60 -3.60 -6.46
CA PRO A 111 -10.63 -3.30 -5.48
C PRO A 111 -10.54 -4.25 -4.28
N ASN A 112 -10.88 -3.74 -3.11
CA ASN A 112 -11.18 -4.59 -1.98
C ASN A 112 -12.61 -5.20 -2.09
N GLU A 113 -13.02 -6.02 -1.13
CA GLU A 113 -14.35 -6.65 -1.12
C GLU A 113 -15.52 -5.65 -1.14
N ARG A 114 -15.29 -4.38 -0.79
CA ARG A 114 -16.27 -3.31 -0.86
C ARG A 114 -16.24 -2.53 -2.17
N GLY A 115 -15.46 -2.95 -3.15
CA GLY A 115 -15.27 -2.26 -4.41
C GLY A 115 -14.43 -0.99 -4.31
N ILE A 116 -13.75 -0.74 -3.19
CA ILE A 116 -12.91 0.44 -2.99
C ILE A 116 -11.51 0.12 -3.51
N THR A 117 -11.01 0.94 -4.44
CA THR A 117 -9.65 0.85 -4.96
C THR A 117 -8.70 1.77 -4.21
N PRO A 118 -7.37 1.54 -4.24
CA PRO A 118 -6.41 2.49 -3.71
C PRO A 118 -6.60 3.91 -4.27
N LEU A 119 -6.89 4.06 -5.57
CA LEU A 119 -7.13 5.37 -6.18
C LEU A 119 -8.29 6.14 -5.52
N SER A 120 -9.31 5.44 -5.03
CA SER A 120 -10.44 6.07 -4.35
C SER A 120 -10.06 6.84 -3.07
N TYR A 121 -8.91 6.48 -2.45
CA TYR A 121 -8.42 7.16 -1.25
C TYR A 121 -7.90 8.58 -1.51
N ILE A 122 -7.71 8.99 -2.79
CA ILE A 122 -7.27 10.36 -3.12
C ILE A 122 -8.20 11.43 -2.57
N ASN A 123 -9.46 11.09 -2.31
CA ASN A 123 -10.42 11.95 -1.62
C ASN A 123 -9.94 12.46 -0.25
N GLY A 124 -9.03 11.74 0.39
CA GLY A 124 -8.42 12.12 1.68
C GLY A 124 -7.17 12.99 1.53
N PHE A 125 -6.69 13.24 0.30
CA PHE A 125 -5.41 13.89 0.03
C PHE A 125 -5.48 14.87 -1.15
N PRO A 126 -6.46 15.81 -1.20
CA PRO A 126 -6.65 16.67 -2.37
C PRO A 126 -5.45 17.58 -2.68
N GLU A 127 -4.60 17.85 -1.71
CA GLU A 127 -3.37 18.62 -1.85
C GLU A 127 -2.18 17.83 -2.42
N ARG A 128 -2.28 16.49 -2.46
CA ARG A 128 -1.19 15.61 -2.91
C ARG A 128 -1.36 15.22 -4.38
N LEU A 129 -1.27 16.24 -5.26
CA LEU A 129 -1.32 16.02 -6.71
C LEU A 129 -0.16 15.18 -7.23
N ASP A 130 0.98 15.20 -6.55
CA ASP A 130 2.13 14.33 -6.82
C ASP A 130 1.78 12.85 -6.65
N LEU A 131 1.07 12.52 -5.57
CA LEU A 131 0.58 11.17 -5.32
C LEU A 131 -0.47 10.75 -6.36
N LEU A 132 -1.44 11.64 -6.64
CA LEU A 132 -2.45 11.40 -7.67
C LEU A 132 -1.81 11.17 -9.03
N GLN A 133 -0.86 12.03 -9.44
CA GLN A 133 -0.16 11.87 -10.72
C GLN A 133 0.52 10.50 -10.79
N LEU A 134 1.24 10.10 -9.73
CA LEU A 134 1.91 8.81 -9.68
C LEU A 134 0.93 7.63 -9.77
N MET A 135 -0.26 7.73 -9.15
CA MET A 135 -1.30 6.72 -9.28
C MET A 135 -1.81 6.63 -10.73
N LEU A 136 -2.02 7.78 -11.38
CA LEU A 136 -2.49 7.84 -12.76
C LEU A 136 -1.44 7.31 -13.74
N ASP A 137 -0.15 7.63 -13.52
CA ASP A 137 0.97 7.11 -14.31
C ASP A 137 1.13 5.59 -14.17
N ASN A 138 0.72 5.02 -13.02
CA ASN A 138 0.61 3.57 -12.82
C ASN A 138 -0.72 2.98 -13.36
N GLY A 139 -1.41 3.69 -14.24
CA GLY A 139 -2.61 3.22 -14.91
C GLY A 139 -3.90 3.36 -14.09
N GLY A 140 -3.92 4.30 -13.14
CA GLY A 140 -5.10 4.59 -12.32
C GLY A 140 -6.33 4.88 -13.17
N ASP A 141 -7.40 4.09 -13.01
CA ASP A 141 -8.66 4.22 -13.74
C ASP A 141 -9.62 5.16 -12.98
N VAL A 142 -9.69 6.41 -13.44
CA VAL A 142 -10.57 7.43 -12.85
C VAL A 142 -12.05 7.16 -13.08
N ASP A 143 -12.37 6.33 -14.08
CA ASP A 143 -13.74 5.93 -14.43
C ASP A 143 -14.16 4.61 -13.74
N PHE A 144 -13.28 4.00 -12.93
CA PHE A 144 -13.56 2.77 -12.21
C PHE A 144 -14.86 2.91 -11.38
N PHE A 145 -15.81 2.01 -11.63
CA PHE A 145 -17.14 2.05 -11.00
C PHE A 145 -17.10 1.46 -9.60
N THR A 146 -17.39 2.28 -8.59
CA THR A 146 -17.35 1.91 -7.16
C THR A 146 -18.70 1.43 -6.60
N GLY A 147 -19.59 0.97 -7.47
CA GLY A 147 -20.94 0.52 -7.08
C GLY A 147 -22.03 1.60 -7.19
N GLN A 148 -21.68 2.87 -7.20
CA GLN A 148 -22.61 4.00 -7.39
C GLN A 148 -22.19 4.94 -8.51
N HIS A 149 -20.91 5.27 -8.58
CA HIS A 149 -20.33 6.22 -9.55
C HIS A 149 -18.93 5.77 -9.94
N GLY A 150 -18.41 6.27 -11.06
CA GLY A 150 -16.97 6.31 -11.30
C GLY A 150 -16.27 7.19 -10.26
N ILE A 151 -14.98 6.99 -10.03
CA ILE A 151 -14.23 7.76 -9.00
C ILE A 151 -14.29 9.26 -9.32
N LEU A 152 -13.96 9.66 -10.55
CA LEU A 152 -14.02 11.07 -10.99
C LEU A 152 -15.46 11.64 -10.90
N GLU A 153 -16.46 10.87 -11.34
CA GLU A 153 -17.84 11.27 -11.27
C GLU A 153 -18.29 11.54 -9.82
N GLY A 154 -17.91 10.65 -8.90
CA GLY A 154 -18.18 10.82 -7.47
C GLY A 154 -17.53 12.08 -6.90
N ILE A 155 -16.26 12.34 -7.25
CA ILE A 155 -15.56 13.57 -6.83
C ILE A 155 -16.28 14.81 -7.38
N LYS A 156 -16.62 14.84 -8.65
CA LYS A 156 -17.38 15.95 -9.26
C LYS A 156 -18.72 16.18 -8.55
N LYS A 157 -19.45 15.13 -8.25
CA LYS A 157 -20.77 15.20 -7.63
C LYS A 157 -20.74 15.74 -6.20
N TYR A 158 -19.77 15.31 -5.41
CA TYR A 158 -19.76 15.56 -3.97
C TYR A 158 -18.71 16.55 -3.48
N ARG A 159 -17.71 16.89 -4.30
CA ARG A 159 -16.55 17.71 -3.93
C ARG A 159 -16.32 18.93 -4.85
N SER A 160 -17.08 19.12 -5.92
CA SER A 160 -16.86 20.23 -6.88
C SER A 160 -16.97 21.62 -6.25
N GLN A 161 -17.69 21.76 -5.13
CA GLN A 161 -17.81 23.04 -4.42
C GLN A 161 -16.62 23.33 -3.50
N ASP A 162 -15.77 22.34 -3.20
CA ASP A 162 -14.56 22.53 -2.40
C ASP A 162 -13.39 22.92 -3.34
N PRO A 163 -12.85 24.14 -3.21
CA PRO A 163 -11.78 24.62 -4.10
C PRO A 163 -10.53 23.71 -4.11
N LYS A 164 -10.29 22.95 -3.05
CA LYS A 164 -9.16 21.99 -2.96
C LYS A 164 -9.25 20.88 -3.99
N PHE A 165 -10.46 20.52 -4.42
CA PHE A 165 -10.68 19.46 -5.39
C PHE A 165 -10.62 19.91 -6.86
N LYS A 166 -10.60 21.20 -7.12
CA LYS A 166 -10.50 21.70 -8.51
C LYS A 166 -9.26 21.16 -9.23
N PRO A 167 -8.03 21.24 -8.67
CA PRO A 167 -6.86 20.67 -9.33
C PRO A 167 -6.91 19.14 -9.48
N VAL A 168 -7.53 18.44 -8.51
CA VAL A 168 -7.74 16.98 -8.56
C VAL A 168 -8.62 16.61 -9.74
N ILE A 169 -9.77 17.32 -9.90
CA ILE A 169 -10.73 17.10 -10.99
C ILE A 169 -10.05 17.37 -12.34
N GLU A 170 -9.40 18.54 -12.49
CA GLU A 170 -8.70 18.92 -13.72
C GLU A 170 -7.61 17.90 -14.12
N LEU A 171 -6.91 17.34 -13.14
CA LEU A 171 -5.89 16.32 -13.39
C LEU A 171 -6.55 15.00 -13.83
N MET A 172 -7.57 14.53 -13.11
CA MET A 172 -8.24 13.26 -13.42
C MET A 172 -8.99 13.30 -14.75
N GLU A 173 -9.54 14.46 -15.17
CA GLU A 173 -10.22 14.64 -16.46
C GLU A 173 -9.32 14.31 -17.65
N LYS A 174 -8.01 14.57 -17.55
CA LYS A 174 -7.04 14.23 -18.61
C LYS A 174 -6.88 12.72 -18.82
N TYR A 175 -7.27 11.91 -17.83
CA TYR A 175 -7.16 10.46 -17.86
C TYR A 175 -8.51 9.74 -18.02
N SER A 176 -9.63 10.50 -18.02
CA SER A 176 -10.95 9.92 -18.22
C SER A 176 -11.17 9.53 -19.69
N LYS A 177 -11.66 8.31 -19.88
CA LYS A 177 -12.03 7.79 -21.22
C LYS A 177 -13.43 8.25 -21.66
N LYS A 178 -14.20 8.86 -20.77
CA LYS A 178 -15.59 9.31 -21.02
C LYS A 178 -15.69 10.73 -21.61
N GLY A 179 -14.56 11.39 -21.83
CA GLY A 179 -14.47 12.77 -22.31
C GLY A 179 -13.91 12.92 -23.73
N ILE A 180 -13.85 11.83 -24.52
CA ILE A 180 -13.48 11.87 -25.95
C ILE A 180 -14.71 11.59 -26.78
#